data_37e03c4b784547f8fa135032e0b5b9b7
#
_entry.id   37e03c4b784547f8fa135032e0b5b9b7
#
_cell.length_a   1.000
_cell.length_b   1.000
_cell.length_c   1.000
_cell.angle_alpha   90.00
_cell.angle_beta   90.00
_cell.angle_gamma   90.00
#
_symmetry.space_group_name_H-M   'P 1'
#
loop_
_entity.id
_entity.type
_entity.pdbx_description
1 polymer ?
#
loop_
_entity_poly.entity_id
_entity_poly.type
_entity_poly.pdbx_seq_one_letter_code
_entity_poly.pdbx_strand_id
1 'polypeptide(L)'
;MDKIPLETCGDESAIRFRDCFSVRYIQSAALLCQLAFSIEQEYREVGKIPADLHLRHEVFVLNSVLSSVSFLESTINELYADVADEAYYFADEKHEEILRLIGEKWKNEKNFDRAPLLIKYQKILVIAGKPSFDEGDQAFANLRILIDIRNHLMHYTREWVVLGELGFRDAGEETTSGKFEKILRQKFAANPLAYKNQPFFPDKCLGHGCVEWAVVNSLIFTDEFFRRLELPAPYEGIRGEMRTR
;
A
#
# COMPACT_ATOMS: atom_id res chain seq x y z
N MET A 1 3.56 -21.51 6.84
CA MET A 1 3.21 -20.75 8.08
C MET A 1 4.27 -21.08 9.10
N ASP A 2 5.41 -20.42 9.04
CA ASP A 2 6.48 -20.64 10.00
C ASP A 2 6.16 -19.85 11.27
N LYS A 3 5.98 -20.61 12.35
CA LYS A 3 5.65 -20.04 13.65
C LYS A 3 6.89 -19.35 14.20
N ILE A 4 6.76 -18.07 14.49
CA ILE A 4 7.77 -17.30 15.22
C ILE A 4 8.08 -18.01 16.55
N PRO A 5 9.35 -18.12 16.95
CA PRO A 5 9.75 -18.84 18.13
C PRO A 5 9.12 -18.30 19.42
N LEU A 6 8.91 -19.19 20.34
CA LEU A 6 8.20 -19.05 21.60
C LEU A 6 9.14 -18.48 22.68
N GLU A 7 8.84 -17.31 23.24
CA GLU A 7 9.39 -16.92 24.54
C GLU A 7 8.53 -17.53 25.66
N THR A 8 9.14 -18.25 26.56
CA THR A 8 8.47 -18.73 27.79
C THR A 8 8.25 -17.54 28.72
N CYS A 9 7.00 -17.14 28.91
CA CYS A 9 6.61 -16.27 29.99
C CYS A 9 6.66 -17.06 31.30
N GLY A 10 6.98 -16.46 32.44
CA GLY A 10 7.14 -17.12 33.75
C GLY A 10 5.97 -17.98 34.25
N ASP A 11 4.98 -18.23 33.41
CA ASP A 11 3.97 -19.28 33.53
C ASP A 11 4.32 -20.35 32.49
N GLU A 12 4.80 -21.51 32.91
CA GLU A 12 5.33 -22.61 32.06
C GLU A 12 4.37 -23.13 30.98
N SER A 13 3.13 -22.65 30.93
CA SER A 13 2.09 -23.02 29.97
C SER A 13 1.73 -21.94 28.94
N ALA A 14 2.24 -20.70 29.05
CA ALA A 14 1.85 -19.59 28.18
C ALA A 14 2.76 -19.47 26.96
N ILE A 15 2.17 -19.62 25.77
CA ILE A 15 2.84 -19.43 24.50
C ILE A 15 2.55 -17.99 24.02
N ARG A 16 3.57 -17.17 23.84
CA ARG A 16 3.45 -15.86 23.20
C ARG A 16 3.72 -15.98 21.71
N PHE A 17 2.87 -15.39 20.90
CA PHE A 17 3.11 -15.25 19.47
C PHE A 17 2.76 -13.82 19.03
N ARG A 18 3.41 -13.37 17.96
CA ARG A 18 3.07 -12.11 17.30
C ARG A 18 2.34 -12.40 16.01
N ASP A 19 1.36 -11.59 15.72
CA ASP A 19 0.60 -11.64 14.49
C ASP A 19 1.05 -10.50 13.55
N CYS A 20 1.36 -10.82 12.29
CA CYS A 20 1.81 -9.87 11.27
C CYS A 20 0.64 -9.45 10.38
N PHE A 21 0.09 -8.28 10.61
CA PHE A 21 -1.00 -7.75 9.79
C PHE A 21 -0.53 -7.22 8.43
N SER A 22 0.74 -6.81 8.30
CA SER A 22 1.29 -6.35 7.01
C SER A 22 1.09 -7.40 5.92
N VAL A 23 1.44 -8.65 6.21
CA VAL A 23 1.26 -9.78 5.29
C VAL A 23 -0.22 -9.96 4.92
N ARG A 24 -1.12 -9.88 5.88
CA ARG A 24 -2.57 -10.01 5.64
C ARG A 24 -3.12 -8.88 4.78
N TYR A 25 -2.62 -7.65 4.97
CA TYR A 25 -3.04 -6.51 4.15
C TYR A 25 -2.62 -6.65 2.70
N ILE A 26 -1.37 -7.07 2.41
CA ILE A 26 -0.93 -7.20 1.02
C ILE A 26 -1.59 -8.40 0.32
N GLN A 27 -1.83 -9.51 1.02
CA GLN A 27 -2.63 -10.63 0.51
C GLN A 27 -4.07 -10.19 0.22
N SER A 28 -4.69 -9.43 1.13
CA SER A 28 -6.04 -8.87 0.90
C SER A 28 -6.07 -7.94 -0.30
N ALA A 29 -5.09 -7.05 -0.42
CA ALA A 29 -5.00 -6.14 -1.55
C ALA A 29 -4.88 -6.89 -2.89
N ALA A 30 -4.03 -7.91 -2.95
CA ALA A 30 -3.84 -8.74 -4.15
C ALA A 30 -5.10 -9.53 -4.50
N LEU A 31 -5.74 -10.16 -3.52
CA LEU A 31 -6.99 -10.90 -3.73
C LEU A 31 -8.11 -10.00 -4.25
N LEU A 32 -8.31 -8.83 -3.64
CA LEU A 32 -9.30 -7.85 -4.09
C LEU A 32 -9.00 -7.33 -5.50
N CYS A 33 -7.72 -7.17 -5.84
CA CYS A 33 -7.28 -6.81 -7.18
C CYS A 33 -7.67 -7.89 -8.21
N GLN A 34 -7.46 -9.18 -7.91
CA GLN A 34 -7.87 -10.29 -8.77
C GLN A 34 -9.40 -10.33 -8.98
N LEU A 35 -10.17 -10.10 -7.91
CA LEU A 35 -11.62 -10.07 -7.99
C LEU A 35 -12.12 -8.90 -8.84
N ALA A 36 -11.51 -7.73 -8.72
CA ALA A 36 -11.79 -6.59 -9.60
C ALA A 36 -11.44 -6.90 -11.06
N PHE A 37 -10.28 -7.53 -11.31
CA PHE A 37 -9.88 -7.99 -12.64
C PHE A 37 -10.91 -8.91 -13.28
N SER A 38 -11.39 -9.91 -12.55
CA SER A 38 -12.37 -10.88 -13.02
C SER A 38 -13.67 -10.20 -13.48
N ILE A 39 -14.16 -9.21 -12.71
CA ILE A 39 -15.36 -8.45 -13.09
C ILE A 39 -15.11 -7.61 -14.35
N GLU A 40 -13.93 -6.95 -14.47
CA GLU A 40 -13.60 -6.19 -15.67
C GLU A 40 -13.45 -7.08 -16.92
N GLN A 41 -12.94 -8.30 -16.77
CA GLN A 41 -12.89 -9.25 -17.87
C GLN A 41 -14.29 -9.68 -18.32
N GLU A 42 -15.19 -10.04 -17.39
CA GLU A 42 -16.58 -10.33 -17.70
C GLU A 42 -17.25 -9.17 -18.43
N TYR A 43 -17.04 -7.92 -17.97
CA TYR A 43 -17.56 -6.74 -18.66
C TYR A 43 -17.02 -6.59 -20.09
N ARG A 44 -15.75 -6.87 -20.34
CA ARG A 44 -15.14 -6.80 -21.69
C ARG A 44 -15.73 -7.85 -22.64
N GLU A 45 -16.09 -9.01 -22.12
CA GLU A 45 -16.67 -10.09 -22.92
C GLU A 45 -18.15 -9.87 -23.24
N VAL A 46 -18.92 -9.40 -22.27
CA VAL A 46 -20.38 -9.30 -22.36
C VAL A 46 -20.87 -7.88 -22.68
N GLY A 47 -20.03 -6.86 -22.42
CA GLY A 47 -20.37 -5.44 -22.62
C GLY A 47 -21.31 -4.83 -21.59
N LYS A 48 -21.75 -5.63 -20.62
CA LYS A 48 -22.58 -5.17 -19.48
C LYS A 48 -22.43 -6.13 -18.30
N ILE A 49 -22.61 -5.62 -17.09
CA ILE A 49 -22.66 -6.41 -15.87
C ILE A 49 -23.86 -5.99 -15.03
N PRO A 50 -24.38 -6.89 -14.18
CA PRO A 50 -25.42 -6.56 -13.19
C PRO A 50 -24.98 -5.47 -12.21
N ALA A 51 -25.96 -4.75 -11.64
CA ALA A 51 -25.69 -3.66 -10.70
C ALA A 51 -24.95 -4.11 -9.43
N ASP A 52 -25.20 -5.34 -8.96
CA ASP A 52 -24.49 -5.90 -7.81
C ASP A 52 -23.02 -6.18 -8.12
N LEU A 53 -22.65 -6.56 -9.34
CA LEU A 53 -21.25 -6.69 -9.75
C LEU A 53 -20.56 -5.33 -9.87
N HIS A 54 -21.26 -4.28 -10.30
CA HIS A 54 -20.74 -2.91 -10.25
C HIS A 54 -20.38 -2.52 -8.80
N LEU A 55 -21.28 -2.71 -7.87
CA LEU A 55 -21.02 -2.41 -6.45
C LEU A 55 -19.86 -3.25 -5.90
N ARG A 56 -19.80 -4.56 -6.21
CA ARG A 56 -18.69 -5.41 -5.79
C ARG A 56 -17.36 -4.91 -6.35
N HIS A 57 -17.32 -4.54 -7.63
CA HIS A 57 -16.11 -3.98 -8.25
C HIS A 57 -15.63 -2.73 -7.51
N GLU A 58 -16.52 -1.77 -7.25
CA GLU A 58 -16.20 -0.57 -6.49
C GLU A 58 -15.64 -0.90 -5.09
N VAL A 59 -16.29 -1.82 -4.37
CA VAL A 59 -15.84 -2.28 -3.04
C VAL A 59 -14.46 -2.93 -3.10
N PHE A 60 -14.22 -3.79 -4.10
CA PHE A 60 -12.93 -4.46 -4.24
C PHE A 60 -11.81 -3.48 -4.58
N VAL A 61 -12.04 -2.56 -5.51
CA VAL A 61 -11.08 -1.54 -5.89
C VAL A 61 -10.75 -0.62 -4.71
N LEU A 62 -11.76 -0.08 -4.04
CA LEU A 62 -11.58 0.80 -2.87
C LEU A 62 -10.75 0.12 -1.78
N ASN A 63 -11.16 -1.08 -1.37
CA ASN A 63 -10.50 -1.78 -0.28
C ASN A 63 -9.10 -2.29 -0.67
N SER A 64 -8.84 -2.59 -1.95
CA SER A 64 -7.50 -2.95 -2.42
C SER A 64 -6.52 -1.77 -2.28
N VAL A 65 -6.93 -0.55 -2.64
CA VAL A 65 -6.11 0.67 -2.41
C VAL A 65 -5.84 0.89 -0.92
N LEU A 66 -6.90 0.82 -0.09
CA LEU A 66 -6.76 0.99 1.36
C LEU A 66 -5.85 -0.06 1.98
N SER A 67 -6.02 -1.33 1.60
CA SER A 67 -5.18 -2.44 2.09
C SER A 67 -3.72 -2.29 1.64
N SER A 68 -3.45 -1.80 0.43
CA SER A 68 -2.09 -1.55 -0.05
C SER A 68 -1.36 -0.52 0.81
N VAL A 69 -2.03 0.56 1.22
CA VAL A 69 -1.41 1.55 2.12
C VAL A 69 -1.34 1.05 3.56
N SER A 70 -2.35 0.29 4.02
CA SER A 70 -2.31 -0.35 5.33
C SER A 70 -1.16 -1.35 5.45
N PHE A 71 -0.84 -2.09 4.36
CA PHE A 71 0.36 -2.92 4.29
C PHE A 71 1.62 -2.11 4.59
N LEU A 72 1.80 -0.97 3.93
CA LEU A 72 2.95 -0.11 4.13
C LEU A 72 3.05 0.42 5.57
N GLU A 73 1.91 0.86 6.14
CA GLU A 73 1.87 1.35 7.51
C GLU A 73 2.17 0.24 8.53
N SER A 74 1.58 -0.95 8.33
CA SER A 74 1.82 -2.08 9.23
C SER A 74 3.24 -2.59 9.13
N THR A 75 3.81 -2.71 7.91
CA THR A 75 5.19 -3.17 7.71
C THR A 75 6.18 -2.33 8.51
N ILE A 76 6.08 -1.01 8.45
CA ILE A 76 7.02 -0.15 9.16
C ILE A 76 6.75 -0.15 10.68
N ASN A 77 5.49 -0.22 11.11
CA ASN A 77 5.14 -0.29 12.52
C ASN A 77 5.52 -1.63 13.16
N GLU A 78 5.39 -2.74 12.44
CA GLU A 78 5.82 -4.07 12.86
C GLU A 78 7.34 -4.12 13.02
N LEU A 79 8.09 -3.60 12.04
CA LEU A 79 9.55 -3.48 12.18
C LEU A 79 9.94 -2.69 13.44
N TYR A 80 9.22 -1.61 13.75
CA TYR A 80 9.46 -0.86 14.97
C TYR A 80 9.13 -1.63 16.25
N ALA A 81 8.02 -2.35 16.25
CA ALA A 81 7.62 -3.16 17.39
C ALA A 81 8.65 -4.26 17.67
N ASP A 82 9.15 -4.92 16.62
CA ASP A 82 10.18 -5.96 16.74
C ASP A 82 11.48 -5.40 17.29
N VAL A 83 11.89 -4.25 16.80
CA VAL A 83 13.10 -3.57 17.28
C VAL A 83 12.96 -3.07 18.72
N ALA A 84 11.81 -2.54 19.09
CA ALA A 84 11.55 -2.06 20.45
C ALA A 84 11.57 -3.18 21.49
N ASP A 85 11.12 -4.35 21.11
CA ASP A 85 11.04 -5.52 21.99
C ASP A 85 12.25 -6.47 21.85
N GLU A 86 13.27 -6.07 21.06
CA GLU A 86 14.49 -6.86 20.80
C GLU A 86 14.17 -8.25 20.22
N ALA A 87 13.08 -8.35 19.45
CA ALA A 87 12.58 -9.58 18.85
C ALA A 87 13.22 -9.83 17.48
N TYR A 88 14.48 -10.23 17.44
CA TYR A 88 15.29 -10.40 16.21
C TYR A 88 15.34 -11.85 15.71
N TYR A 89 14.26 -12.55 15.75
CA TYR A 89 14.18 -14.01 15.52
C TYR A 89 14.69 -14.50 14.15
N PHE A 90 14.98 -13.59 13.21
CA PHE A 90 15.43 -13.90 11.84
C PHE A 90 16.75 -13.21 11.48
N ALA A 91 17.39 -12.59 12.46
CA ALA A 91 18.59 -11.82 12.22
C ALA A 91 19.85 -12.68 12.46
N ASP A 92 20.81 -12.61 11.54
CA ASP A 92 22.19 -12.96 11.83
C ASP A 92 22.87 -11.85 12.64
N GLU A 93 24.07 -12.08 13.14
CA GLU A 93 24.80 -11.09 13.98
C GLU A 93 24.92 -9.70 13.34
N LYS A 94 25.03 -9.61 12.01
CA LYS A 94 25.10 -8.34 11.28
C LYS A 94 23.78 -7.61 11.28
N HIS A 95 22.69 -8.33 11.10
CA HIS A 95 21.33 -7.77 11.10
C HIS A 95 20.92 -7.34 12.52
N GLU A 96 21.31 -8.09 13.54
CA GLU A 96 21.07 -7.73 14.95
C GLU A 96 21.68 -6.38 15.31
N GLU A 97 22.89 -6.07 14.84
CA GLU A 97 23.52 -4.78 15.11
C GLU A 97 22.71 -3.61 14.49
N ILE A 98 22.26 -3.74 13.23
CA ILE A 98 21.43 -2.73 12.56
C ILE A 98 20.11 -2.53 13.32
N LEU A 99 19.45 -3.63 13.68
CA LEU A 99 18.17 -3.59 14.40
C LEU A 99 18.34 -2.98 15.78
N ARG A 100 19.40 -3.33 16.52
CA ARG A 100 19.72 -2.72 17.82
C ARG A 100 19.92 -1.21 17.71
N LEU A 101 20.67 -0.74 16.73
CA LEU A 101 20.87 0.70 16.48
C LEU A 101 19.55 1.44 16.20
N ILE A 102 18.66 0.83 15.43
CA ILE A 102 17.32 1.37 15.17
C ILE A 102 16.55 1.45 16.50
N GLY A 103 16.56 0.40 17.33
CA GLY A 103 15.87 0.32 18.61
C GLY A 103 16.34 1.35 19.63
N GLU A 104 17.65 1.52 19.79
CA GLU A 104 18.23 2.51 20.70
C GLU A 104 17.82 3.94 20.33
N LYS A 105 17.85 4.27 19.05
CA LYS A 105 17.41 5.59 18.57
C LYS A 105 15.89 5.78 18.62
N TRP A 106 15.14 4.72 18.34
CA TRP A 106 13.68 4.74 18.48
C TRP A 106 13.21 5.06 19.90
N LYS A 107 13.78 4.37 20.90
CA LYS A 107 13.45 4.61 22.32
C LYS A 107 13.69 6.07 22.74
N ASN A 108 14.58 6.78 22.06
CA ASN A 108 14.94 8.16 22.35
C ASN A 108 14.18 9.22 21.53
N GLU A 109 13.45 8.83 20.48
CA GLU A 109 12.76 9.79 19.59
C GLU A 109 11.25 9.87 19.91
N LYS A 110 10.87 10.94 20.61
CA LYS A 110 9.48 11.20 20.99
C LYS A 110 8.59 11.42 19.74
N ASN A 111 7.38 10.86 19.75
CA ASN A 111 6.34 11.02 18.72
C ASN A 111 6.66 10.43 17.34
N PHE A 112 7.57 9.50 17.24
CA PHE A 112 7.85 8.83 15.97
C PHE A 112 6.66 8.01 15.47
N ASP A 113 5.90 7.40 16.37
CA ASP A 113 4.64 6.69 16.11
C ASP A 113 3.65 7.52 15.29
N ARG A 114 3.66 8.85 15.48
CA ARG A 114 2.80 9.83 14.79
C ARG A 114 3.42 10.44 13.54
N ALA A 115 4.64 10.08 13.19
CA ALA A 115 5.29 10.62 11.99
C ALA A 115 4.55 10.18 10.71
N PRO A 116 4.52 11.01 9.66
CA PRO A 116 4.00 10.60 8.36
C PRO A 116 4.68 9.34 7.84
N LEU A 117 3.91 8.48 7.16
CA LEU A 117 4.37 7.16 6.70
C LEU A 117 5.74 7.18 6.00
N LEU A 118 5.90 8.03 5.01
CA LEU A 118 7.17 8.15 4.27
C LEU A 118 8.34 8.61 5.14
N ILE A 119 8.07 9.46 6.12
CA ILE A 119 9.09 9.92 7.07
C ILE A 119 9.58 8.77 7.95
N LYS A 120 8.70 7.86 8.35
CA LYS A 120 9.10 6.66 9.12
C LYS A 120 10.12 5.83 8.35
N TYR A 121 9.86 5.52 7.08
CA TYR A 121 10.77 4.77 6.22
C TYR A 121 12.12 5.48 6.04
N GLN A 122 12.10 6.79 5.75
CA GLN A 122 13.32 7.57 5.59
C GLN A 122 14.17 7.61 6.86
N LYS A 123 13.53 7.80 8.01
CA LYS A 123 14.22 7.85 9.30
C LYS A 123 14.92 6.53 9.64
N ILE A 124 14.29 5.39 9.36
CA ILE A 124 14.93 4.09 9.56
C ILE A 124 16.22 3.97 8.74
N LEU A 125 16.17 4.32 7.46
CA LEU A 125 17.36 4.27 6.60
C LEU A 125 18.48 5.17 7.16
N VAL A 126 18.15 6.40 7.57
CA VAL A 126 19.13 7.32 8.17
C VAL A 126 19.71 6.74 9.46
N ILE A 127 18.89 6.18 10.34
CA ILE A 127 19.32 5.56 11.59
C ILE A 127 20.25 4.38 11.31
N ALA A 128 19.92 3.55 10.33
CA ALA A 128 20.74 2.42 9.92
C ALA A 128 22.01 2.81 9.14
N GLY A 129 22.24 4.10 8.90
CA GLY A 129 23.36 4.57 8.09
C GLY A 129 23.26 4.18 6.60
N LYS A 130 22.05 3.92 6.12
CA LYS A 130 21.76 3.51 4.73
C LYS A 130 21.29 4.70 3.88
N PRO A 131 21.46 4.63 2.55
CA PRO A 131 21.00 5.70 1.65
C PRO A 131 19.47 5.88 1.74
N SER A 132 19.02 7.09 2.02
CA SER A 132 17.60 7.46 1.96
C SER A 132 17.09 7.41 0.51
N PHE A 133 15.76 7.31 0.36
CA PHE A 133 15.14 7.56 -0.93
C PHE A 133 15.26 9.06 -1.28
N ASP A 134 15.52 9.35 -2.51
CA ASP A 134 15.52 10.73 -3.04
C ASP A 134 14.25 11.00 -3.89
N GLU A 135 14.07 12.24 -4.32
CA GLU A 135 12.90 12.61 -5.15
C GLU A 135 12.93 11.99 -6.54
N GLY A 136 14.09 11.54 -7.03
CA GLY A 136 14.27 10.86 -8.30
C GLY A 136 13.95 9.36 -8.22
N ASP A 137 13.84 8.78 -7.04
CA ASP A 137 13.46 7.39 -6.84
C ASP A 137 11.99 7.15 -7.27
N GLN A 138 11.82 6.45 -8.40
CA GLN A 138 10.49 6.20 -8.97
C GLN A 138 9.57 5.45 -7.99
N ALA A 139 10.11 4.50 -7.22
CA ALA A 139 9.36 3.76 -6.20
C ALA A 139 8.83 4.71 -5.12
N PHE A 140 9.66 5.64 -4.64
CA PHE A 140 9.27 6.64 -3.65
C PHE A 140 8.24 7.64 -4.18
N ALA A 141 8.43 8.12 -5.41
CA ALA A 141 7.48 9.01 -6.08
C ALA A 141 6.10 8.34 -6.29
N ASN A 142 6.08 7.07 -6.73
CA ASN A 142 4.84 6.32 -6.90
C ASN A 142 4.14 6.10 -5.55
N LEU A 143 4.88 5.82 -4.49
CA LEU A 143 4.30 5.64 -3.17
C LEU A 143 3.66 6.93 -2.63
N ARG A 144 4.29 8.08 -2.86
CA ARG A 144 3.70 9.40 -2.52
C ARG A 144 2.32 9.56 -3.18
N ILE A 145 2.24 9.25 -4.48
CA ILE A 145 0.98 9.32 -5.24
C ILE A 145 -0.06 8.34 -4.68
N LEU A 146 0.33 7.11 -4.34
CA LEU A 146 -0.57 6.12 -3.76
C LEU A 146 -1.14 6.58 -2.41
N ILE A 147 -0.31 7.18 -1.56
CA ILE A 147 -0.74 7.77 -0.29
C ILE A 147 -1.72 8.92 -0.53
N ASP A 148 -1.47 9.75 -1.54
CA ASP A 148 -2.38 10.84 -1.91
C ASP A 148 -3.73 10.33 -2.39
N ILE A 149 -3.76 9.28 -3.21
CA ILE A 149 -5.01 8.62 -3.62
C ILE A 149 -5.78 8.14 -2.38
N ARG A 150 -5.12 7.40 -1.49
CA ARG A 150 -5.76 6.91 -0.25
C ARG A 150 -6.30 8.05 0.61
N ASN A 151 -5.53 9.11 0.77
CA ASN A 151 -5.96 10.27 1.56
C ASN A 151 -7.21 10.94 0.97
N HIS A 152 -7.28 11.10 -0.35
CA HIS A 152 -8.46 11.63 -1.02
C HIS A 152 -9.67 10.69 -0.91
N LEU A 153 -9.47 9.38 -0.87
CA LEU A 153 -10.55 8.42 -0.63
C LEU A 153 -11.07 8.47 0.81
N MET A 154 -10.17 8.57 1.80
CA MET A 154 -10.52 8.60 3.22
C MET A 154 -11.12 9.94 3.66
N HIS A 155 -10.70 11.03 3.06
CA HIS A 155 -11.12 12.40 3.37
C HIS A 155 -11.85 13.04 2.19
N TYR A 156 -12.64 12.23 1.47
CA TYR A 156 -13.33 12.69 0.26
C TYR A 156 -14.25 13.87 0.55
N THR A 157 -13.99 14.99 -0.10
CA THR A 157 -14.86 16.16 -0.13
C THR A 157 -15.56 16.23 -1.47
N ARG A 158 -16.86 16.52 -1.44
CA ARG A 158 -17.67 16.65 -2.66
C ARG A 158 -17.15 17.79 -3.52
N GLU A 159 -16.81 17.50 -4.75
CA GLU A 159 -16.45 18.50 -5.76
C GLU A 159 -17.62 18.72 -6.73
N TRP A 160 -17.76 19.95 -7.21
CA TRP A 160 -18.74 20.25 -8.25
C TRP A 160 -18.24 19.72 -9.59
N VAL A 161 -19.06 18.91 -10.23
CA VAL A 161 -18.82 18.44 -11.60
C VAL A 161 -19.75 19.21 -12.52
N VAL A 162 -19.19 19.90 -13.52
CA VAL A 162 -19.97 20.67 -14.47
C VAL A 162 -20.48 19.77 -15.57
N LEU A 163 -21.80 19.62 -15.69
CA LEU A 163 -22.43 18.92 -16.80
C LEU A 163 -22.59 19.90 -17.97
N GLY A 164 -21.76 19.78 -19.01
CA GLY A 164 -21.89 20.52 -20.23
C GLY A 164 -22.65 19.74 -21.32
N GLU A 165 -22.95 20.36 -22.45
CA GLU A 165 -23.65 19.73 -23.58
C GLU A 165 -22.93 18.50 -24.15
N LEU A 166 -21.62 18.35 -23.92
CA LEU A 166 -20.77 17.24 -24.36
C LEU A 166 -20.44 16.25 -23.22
N GLY A 167 -21.13 16.33 -22.07
CA GLY A 167 -20.90 15.50 -20.89
C GLY A 167 -20.26 16.27 -19.73
N PHE A 168 -19.83 15.53 -18.70
CA PHE A 168 -19.14 16.13 -17.55
C PHE A 168 -17.82 16.75 -18.00
N ARG A 169 -17.60 18.00 -17.66
CA ARG A 169 -16.32 18.67 -17.83
C ARG A 169 -15.69 18.80 -16.44
N ASP A 170 -14.44 18.45 -16.34
CA ASP A 170 -13.63 18.85 -15.20
C ASP A 170 -13.64 20.39 -15.12
N ALA A 171 -13.84 20.91 -13.92
CA ALA A 171 -13.85 22.36 -13.67
C ALA A 171 -12.45 23.00 -13.86
N GLY A 172 -11.53 22.30 -14.50
CA GLY A 172 -10.17 22.72 -14.82
C GLY A 172 -9.08 21.94 -14.09
N GLU A 173 -7.82 22.26 -14.37
CA GLU A 173 -6.63 21.59 -13.78
C GLU A 173 -6.51 21.74 -12.25
N GLU A 174 -7.29 22.61 -11.63
CA GLU A 174 -7.29 22.84 -10.19
C GLU A 174 -8.11 21.82 -9.40
N THR A 175 -8.96 21.03 -10.07
CA THR A 175 -9.76 19.98 -9.40
C THR A 175 -8.89 18.77 -9.05
N THR A 176 -9.33 18.00 -8.05
CA THR A 176 -8.69 16.71 -7.68
C THR A 176 -8.66 15.78 -8.88
N SER A 177 -9.75 15.68 -9.64
CA SER A 177 -9.83 14.87 -10.86
C SER A 177 -8.78 15.26 -11.88
N GLY A 178 -8.65 16.55 -12.22
CA GLY A 178 -7.67 17.03 -13.19
C GLY A 178 -6.21 16.80 -12.75
N LYS A 179 -5.91 17.00 -11.46
CA LYS A 179 -4.58 16.72 -10.90
C LYS A 179 -4.22 15.25 -11.03
N PHE A 180 -5.13 14.35 -10.63
CA PHE A 180 -4.87 12.91 -10.74
C PHE A 180 -4.81 12.44 -12.19
N GLU A 181 -5.64 12.97 -13.10
CA GLU A 181 -5.59 12.64 -14.51
C GLU A 181 -4.21 12.92 -15.11
N LYS A 182 -3.66 14.10 -14.86
CA LYS A 182 -2.33 14.50 -15.32
C LYS A 182 -1.23 13.56 -14.87
N ILE A 183 -1.31 13.07 -13.64
CA ILE A 183 -0.27 12.22 -13.00
C ILE A 183 -0.44 10.74 -13.37
N LEU A 184 -1.67 10.25 -13.45
CA LEU A 184 -1.98 8.82 -13.45
C LEU A 184 -2.37 8.25 -14.82
N ARG A 185 -2.82 9.09 -15.75
CA ARG A 185 -3.35 8.63 -17.06
C ARG A 185 -2.41 7.70 -17.83
N GLN A 186 -1.09 7.87 -17.65
CA GLN A 186 -0.07 7.06 -18.32
C GLN A 186 0.47 5.91 -17.46
N LYS A 187 0.04 5.79 -16.20
CA LYS A 187 0.57 4.78 -15.29
C LYS A 187 -0.19 3.46 -15.34
N PHE A 188 -1.48 3.52 -15.67
CA PHE A 188 -2.32 2.34 -15.77
C PHE A 188 -3.56 2.59 -16.66
N ALA A 189 -4.23 1.53 -17.06
CA ALA A 189 -5.45 1.60 -17.84
C ALA A 189 -6.61 2.13 -16.98
N ALA A 190 -7.44 2.99 -17.57
CA ALA A 190 -8.64 3.48 -16.91
C ALA A 190 -9.66 2.35 -16.67
N ASN A 191 -10.52 2.56 -15.67
CA ASN A 191 -11.64 1.69 -15.35
C ASN A 191 -12.59 1.54 -16.57
N PRO A 192 -12.73 0.32 -17.15
CA PRO A 192 -13.59 0.12 -18.30
C PRO A 192 -15.08 0.22 -17.97
N LEU A 193 -15.46 0.10 -16.69
CA LEU A 193 -16.84 0.22 -16.24
C LEU A 193 -17.30 1.68 -16.13
N ALA A 194 -16.37 2.64 -16.12
CA ALA A 194 -16.69 4.06 -16.05
C ALA A 194 -17.28 4.58 -17.36
N TYR A 195 -18.30 5.42 -17.28
CA TYR A 195 -18.86 6.06 -18.45
C TYR A 195 -17.88 7.09 -19.06
N LYS A 196 -17.97 7.28 -20.39
CA LYS A 196 -17.09 8.19 -21.13
C LYS A 196 -17.08 9.63 -20.59
N ASN A 197 -18.22 10.07 -20.08
CA ASN A 197 -18.45 11.43 -19.58
C ASN A 197 -18.19 11.60 -18.07
N GLN A 198 -17.81 10.55 -17.33
CA GLN A 198 -17.43 10.65 -15.93
C GLN A 198 -16.06 11.30 -15.75
N PRO A 199 -15.79 11.97 -14.59
CA PRO A 199 -14.49 12.53 -14.26
C PRO A 199 -13.41 11.44 -14.18
N PHE A 200 -12.13 11.83 -14.28
CA PHE A 200 -11.06 10.87 -14.15
C PHE A 200 -11.02 10.30 -12.73
N PHE A 201 -10.98 11.15 -11.72
CA PHE A 201 -11.05 10.71 -10.33
C PHE A 201 -12.43 11.11 -9.74
N PRO A 202 -13.11 10.19 -9.06
CA PRO A 202 -12.69 8.82 -8.77
C PRO A 202 -12.98 7.79 -9.88
N ASP A 203 -13.93 8.05 -10.77
CA ASP A 203 -14.62 7.05 -11.59
C ASP A 203 -13.70 6.29 -12.56
N LYS A 204 -13.00 7.03 -13.44
CA LYS A 204 -12.10 6.41 -14.44
C LYS A 204 -10.78 5.93 -13.84
N CYS A 205 -10.38 6.52 -12.73
CA CYS A 205 -9.16 6.15 -12.01
C CYS A 205 -9.31 4.81 -11.30
N LEU A 206 -10.43 4.64 -10.58
CA LEU A 206 -10.62 3.51 -9.69
C LEU A 206 -11.12 2.27 -10.46
N GLY A 207 -10.18 1.49 -10.96
CA GLY A 207 -10.39 0.22 -11.62
C GLY A 207 -9.22 -0.74 -11.34
N HIS A 208 -9.26 -1.93 -11.93
CA HIS A 208 -8.21 -2.94 -11.77
C HIS A 208 -6.81 -2.37 -12.06
N GLY A 209 -6.66 -1.56 -13.11
CA GLY A 209 -5.35 -0.96 -13.44
C GLY A 209 -4.76 -0.15 -12.29
N CYS A 210 -5.58 0.63 -11.61
CA CYS A 210 -5.18 1.42 -10.45
C CYS A 210 -4.74 0.52 -9.27
N VAL A 211 -5.53 -0.49 -8.94
CA VAL A 211 -5.23 -1.37 -7.79
C VAL A 211 -4.08 -2.31 -8.05
N GLU A 212 -3.91 -2.81 -9.28
CA GLU A 212 -2.72 -3.54 -9.69
C GLU A 212 -1.47 -2.66 -9.52
N TRP A 213 -1.54 -1.42 -10.01
CA TRP A 213 -0.46 -0.45 -9.83
C TRP A 213 -0.19 -0.18 -8.35
N ALA A 214 -1.21 -0.08 -7.50
CA ALA A 214 -1.06 0.13 -6.06
C ALA A 214 -0.35 -1.03 -5.37
N VAL A 215 -0.79 -2.27 -5.61
CA VAL A 215 -0.18 -3.49 -5.04
C VAL A 215 1.28 -3.61 -5.48
N VAL A 216 1.53 -3.52 -6.80
CA VAL A 216 2.87 -3.70 -7.37
C VAL A 216 3.84 -2.63 -6.85
N ASN A 217 3.44 -1.35 -6.80
CA ASN A 217 4.32 -0.29 -6.32
C ASN A 217 4.54 -0.33 -4.81
N SER A 218 3.59 -0.83 -4.03
CA SER A 218 3.79 -1.08 -2.60
C SER A 218 4.85 -2.15 -2.38
N LEU A 219 4.82 -3.25 -3.14
CA LEU A 219 5.84 -4.30 -3.07
C LEU A 219 7.21 -3.81 -3.56
N ILE A 220 7.28 -3.14 -4.71
CA ILE A 220 8.54 -2.59 -5.24
C ILE A 220 9.20 -1.67 -4.22
N PHE A 221 8.43 -0.80 -3.59
CA PHE A 221 8.97 0.12 -2.59
C PHE A 221 9.49 -0.59 -1.34
N THR A 222 8.71 -1.52 -0.80
CA THR A 222 9.12 -2.27 0.41
C THR A 222 10.28 -3.20 0.11
N ASP A 223 10.34 -3.83 -1.06
CA ASP A 223 11.49 -4.62 -1.50
C ASP A 223 12.77 -3.78 -1.53
N GLU A 224 12.70 -2.60 -2.12
CA GLU A 224 13.85 -1.69 -2.17
C GLU A 224 14.24 -1.18 -0.78
N PHE A 225 13.28 -0.92 0.10
CA PHE A 225 13.53 -0.54 1.48
C PHE A 225 14.27 -1.63 2.24
N PHE A 226 13.77 -2.88 2.20
CA PHE A 226 14.43 -4.00 2.88
C PHE A 226 15.79 -4.34 2.25
N ARG A 227 15.92 -4.22 0.94
CA ARG A 227 17.21 -4.36 0.24
C ARG A 227 18.23 -3.32 0.73
N ARG A 228 17.84 -2.06 0.91
CA ARG A 228 18.72 -1.01 1.48
C ARG A 228 19.13 -1.31 2.91
N LEU A 229 18.23 -1.86 3.71
CA LEU A 229 18.53 -2.30 5.07
C LEU A 229 19.36 -3.58 5.12
N GLU A 230 19.48 -4.30 4.01
CA GLU A 230 20.08 -5.63 3.94
C GLU A 230 19.32 -6.67 4.79
N LEU A 231 18.01 -6.46 4.99
CA LEU A 231 17.12 -7.35 5.73
C LEU A 231 16.20 -8.14 4.77
N PRO A 232 15.78 -9.37 5.10
CA PRO A 232 14.76 -10.07 4.35
C PRO A 232 13.41 -9.39 4.50
N ALA A 233 12.62 -9.36 3.41
CA ALA A 233 11.26 -8.86 3.47
C ALA A 233 10.34 -9.88 4.20
N PRO A 234 9.42 -9.45 5.08
CA PRO A 234 8.62 -10.35 5.92
C PRO A 234 7.65 -11.24 5.13
N TYR A 235 7.43 -10.94 3.87
CA TYR A 235 6.54 -11.65 2.95
C TYR A 235 7.27 -12.48 1.88
N GLU A 236 8.58 -12.68 1.98
CA GLU A 236 9.36 -13.37 0.96
C GLU A 236 8.84 -14.79 0.69
N GLY A 237 8.53 -15.54 1.73
CA GLY A 237 8.06 -16.92 1.61
C GLY A 237 6.67 -17.11 0.98
N ILE A 238 5.90 -16.01 0.83
CA ILE A 238 4.52 -16.04 0.35
C ILE A 238 4.29 -15.16 -0.89
N ARG A 239 5.35 -14.72 -1.58
CA ARG A 239 5.23 -13.87 -2.78
C ARG A 239 4.29 -14.42 -3.85
N GLY A 240 4.23 -15.74 -3.99
CA GLY A 240 3.32 -16.39 -4.94
C GLY A 240 1.83 -16.12 -4.71
N GLU A 241 1.47 -15.69 -3.50
CA GLU A 241 0.09 -15.37 -3.11
C GLU A 241 -0.29 -13.91 -3.42
N MET A 242 0.66 -13.08 -3.86
CA MET A 242 0.47 -11.64 -4.13
C MET A 242 0.22 -11.34 -5.61
N ARG A 243 -0.31 -12.30 -6.36
CA ARG A 243 -0.68 -12.12 -7.77
C ARG A 243 -1.85 -11.15 -7.87
N THR A 244 -1.86 -10.36 -8.93
CA THR A 244 -2.90 -9.34 -9.21
C THR A 244 -3.87 -9.75 -10.32
N ARG A 245 -3.60 -10.91 -10.93
CA ARG A 245 -4.40 -11.53 -12.03
C ARG A 245 -4.43 -13.03 -11.87
#